data_7387888bee54c775de41ebdc4b179da0
#
_entry.id   7387888bee54c775de41ebdc4b179da0
#
_cell.length_a   1.000
_cell.length_b   1.000
_cell.length_c   1.000
_cell.angle_alpha   90.00
_cell.angle_beta   90.00
_cell.angle_gamma   90.00
#
_symmetry.space_group_name_H-M   'P 1'
#
loop_
_entity.id
_entity.type
_entity.pdbx_description
1 polymer ?
#
loop_
_entity_poly.entity_id
_entity_poly.type
_entity_poly.pdbx_seq_one_letter_code
_entity_poly.pdbx_strand_id
1 'polypeptide(L)'
;MKIVDANVLLYAVNRDSVNHVRAREWWEAALSNEDERIGLPWLVLLAFVRIATNPRVFAEALPVDVALRTVDAWLAQDNVRVVREREDHWQRYRSLLMETGTAGNLASDVHLAALAFTHNAPHPACGFEDPWSR
;
A
#
# COMPACT_ATOMS: atom_id res chain seq x y z
N MET A 1 4.70 7.87 -10.44
CA MET A 1 4.80 7.07 -9.20
C MET A 1 3.44 6.47 -8.87
N LYS A 2 3.41 5.21 -8.51
CA LYS A 2 2.21 4.56 -7.96
C LYS A 2 2.34 4.40 -6.46
N ILE A 3 1.32 4.79 -5.73
CA ILE A 3 1.20 4.51 -4.29
C ILE A 3 0.45 3.19 -4.14
N VAL A 4 1.04 2.26 -3.39
CA VAL A 4 0.49 0.91 -3.23
C VAL A 4 -0.16 0.75 -1.86
N ASP A 5 -1.36 0.20 -1.84
CA ASP A 5 -2.09 -0.10 -0.61
C ASP A 5 -1.57 -1.38 0.05
N ALA A 6 -1.71 -1.45 1.37
CA ALA A 6 -1.33 -2.61 2.16
C ALA A 6 -2.06 -3.89 1.74
N ASN A 7 -3.30 -3.81 1.30
CA ASN A 7 -4.08 -4.97 0.87
C ASN A 7 -3.41 -5.72 -0.29
N VAL A 8 -2.84 -5.01 -1.24
CA VAL A 8 -2.13 -5.62 -2.37
C VAL A 8 -0.93 -6.42 -1.89
N LEU A 9 -0.15 -5.82 -0.98
CA LEU A 9 1.02 -6.47 -0.40
C LEU A 9 0.64 -7.70 0.42
N LEU A 10 -0.45 -7.59 1.19
CA LEU A 10 -0.97 -8.70 1.98
C LEU A 10 -1.44 -9.86 1.09
N TYR A 11 -2.19 -9.58 0.04
CA TYR A 11 -2.60 -10.60 -0.92
C TYR A 11 -1.41 -11.24 -1.63
N ALA A 12 -0.39 -10.45 -1.95
CA ALA A 12 0.81 -10.96 -2.63
C ALA A 12 1.60 -11.98 -1.79
N VAL A 13 1.50 -11.92 -0.46
CA VAL A 13 2.19 -12.85 0.45
C VAL A 13 1.26 -13.91 1.06
N ASN A 14 -0.05 -13.71 1.04
CA ASN A 14 -1.02 -14.63 1.63
C ASN A 14 -1.48 -15.68 0.61
N ARG A 15 -0.89 -16.87 0.67
CA ARG A 15 -1.20 -17.99 -0.24
C ARG A 15 -2.65 -18.47 -0.16
N ASP A 16 -3.32 -18.23 0.97
CA ASP A 16 -4.71 -18.64 1.18
C ASP A 16 -5.72 -17.66 0.58
N SER A 17 -5.26 -16.47 0.18
CA SER A 17 -6.14 -15.48 -0.47
C SER A 17 -6.53 -15.93 -1.88
N VAL A 18 -7.80 -15.73 -2.23
CA VAL A 18 -8.29 -15.92 -3.60
C VAL A 18 -7.62 -14.95 -4.59
N ASN A 19 -7.09 -13.85 -4.08
CA ASN A 19 -6.40 -12.83 -4.86
C ASN A 19 -4.88 -13.03 -4.92
N HIS A 20 -4.36 -14.08 -4.31
CA HIS A 20 -2.90 -14.26 -4.14
C HIS A 20 -2.14 -14.25 -5.47
N VAL A 21 -2.53 -15.08 -6.42
CA VAL A 21 -1.81 -15.22 -7.69
C VAL A 21 -1.81 -13.90 -8.46
N ARG A 22 -2.96 -13.24 -8.56
CA ARG A 22 -3.09 -11.95 -9.25
C ARG A 22 -2.27 -10.86 -8.59
N ALA A 23 -2.36 -10.75 -7.27
CA ALA A 23 -1.63 -9.74 -6.52
C ALA A 23 -0.12 -9.96 -6.61
N ARG A 24 0.32 -11.20 -6.48
CA ARG A 24 1.74 -11.55 -6.60
C ARG A 24 2.28 -11.24 -7.98
N GLU A 25 1.59 -11.65 -9.03
CA GLU A 25 2.02 -11.38 -10.41
C GLU A 25 2.07 -9.88 -10.69
N TRP A 26 1.04 -9.14 -10.27
CA TRP A 26 1.01 -7.68 -10.42
C TRP A 26 2.16 -7.02 -9.67
N TRP A 27 2.39 -7.43 -8.43
CA TRP A 27 3.44 -6.85 -7.58
C TRP A 27 4.84 -7.14 -8.11
N GLU A 28 5.10 -8.37 -8.52
CA GLU A 28 6.37 -8.76 -9.15
C GLU A 28 6.62 -8.00 -10.46
N ALA A 29 5.59 -7.83 -11.27
CA ALA A 29 5.68 -7.03 -12.49
C ALA A 29 5.97 -5.56 -12.19
N ALA A 30 5.31 -4.99 -11.19
CA ALA A 30 5.54 -3.61 -10.75
C ALA A 30 6.97 -3.39 -10.25
N LEU A 31 7.49 -4.33 -9.44
CA LEU A 31 8.85 -4.28 -8.93
C LEU A 31 9.91 -4.39 -10.05
N SER A 32 9.58 -5.08 -11.13
CA SER A 32 10.47 -5.31 -12.27
C SER A 32 10.40 -4.22 -13.35
N ASN A 33 9.44 -3.32 -13.25
CA ASN A 33 9.26 -2.25 -14.22
C ASN A 33 10.11 -1.02 -13.85
N GLU A 34 11.27 -0.91 -14.48
CA GLU A 34 12.21 0.19 -14.23
C GLU A 34 11.67 1.58 -14.62
N ASP A 35 10.70 1.63 -15.51
CA ASP A 35 10.10 2.90 -15.97
C ASP A 35 9.07 3.46 -14.99
N GLU A 36 8.67 2.70 -14.00
CA GLU A 36 7.66 3.10 -13.04
C GLU A 36 8.18 3.10 -11.61
N ARG A 37 7.98 4.23 -10.93
CA ARG A 37 8.31 4.37 -9.52
C ARG A 37 7.15 3.94 -8.65
N ILE A 38 7.48 3.21 -7.58
CA ILE A 38 6.54 2.74 -6.59
C ILE A 38 6.78 3.50 -5.30
N GLY A 39 5.72 4.06 -4.75
CA GLY A 39 5.72 4.71 -3.44
C GLY A 39 5.09 3.82 -2.38
N LEU A 40 5.83 3.56 -1.30
CA LEU A 40 5.35 2.83 -0.13
C LEU A 40 5.31 3.79 1.06
N PRO A 41 4.11 4.24 1.48
CA PRO A 41 3.97 5.05 2.68
C PRO A 41 4.26 4.25 3.94
N TRP A 42 4.73 4.93 4.99
CA TRP A 42 4.95 4.30 6.30
C TRP A 42 3.69 3.62 6.82
N LEU A 43 2.53 4.25 6.66
CA LEU A 43 1.25 3.65 7.06
C LEU A 43 1.04 2.26 6.45
N VAL A 44 1.36 2.12 5.16
CA VAL A 44 1.23 0.86 4.42
C VAL A 44 2.22 -0.18 4.91
N LEU A 45 3.47 0.20 5.11
CA LEU A 45 4.50 -0.71 5.61
C LEU A 45 4.19 -1.21 7.02
N LEU A 46 3.77 -0.31 7.91
CA LEU A 46 3.40 -0.66 9.28
C LEU A 46 2.15 -1.55 9.30
N ALA A 47 1.15 -1.26 8.49
CA ALA A 47 -0.05 -2.08 8.36
C ALA A 47 0.29 -3.48 7.84
N PHE A 48 1.17 -3.59 6.84
CA PHE A 48 1.64 -4.87 6.33
C PHE A 48 2.28 -5.71 7.44
N VAL A 49 3.26 -5.16 8.14
CA VAL A 49 3.95 -5.89 9.22
C VAL A 49 2.97 -6.32 10.32
N ARG A 50 2.09 -5.42 10.73
CA ARG A 50 1.12 -5.69 11.79
C ARG A 50 0.15 -6.82 11.41
N ILE A 51 -0.37 -6.80 10.21
CA ILE A 51 -1.41 -7.75 9.76
C ILE A 51 -0.78 -9.08 9.34
N ALA A 52 0.31 -9.06 8.59
CA ALA A 52 0.98 -10.27 8.10
C ALA A 52 1.53 -11.15 9.22
N THR A 53 1.87 -10.56 10.37
CA THR A 53 2.38 -11.29 11.55
C THR A 53 1.29 -11.64 12.56
N ASN A 54 0.03 -11.32 12.29
CA ASN A 54 -1.07 -11.55 13.23
C ASN A 54 -1.77 -12.89 12.94
N PRO A 55 -1.63 -13.89 13.82
CA PRO A 55 -2.24 -15.21 13.62
C PRO A 55 -3.77 -15.20 13.69
N ARG A 56 -4.39 -14.11 14.18
CA ARG A 56 -5.85 -13.94 14.17
C ARG A 56 -6.38 -13.55 12.79
N VAL A 57 -5.52 -13.01 11.92
CA VAL A 57 -5.89 -12.55 10.58
C VAL A 57 -5.41 -13.52 9.52
N PHE A 58 -4.17 -13.99 9.66
CA PHE A 58 -3.56 -14.94 8.73
C PHE A 58 -3.49 -16.32 9.36
N ALA A 59 -4.04 -17.34 8.67
CA ALA A 59 -3.93 -18.74 9.10
C ALA A 59 -2.46 -19.17 9.23
N GLU A 60 -1.62 -18.70 8.29
CA GLU A 60 -0.16 -18.89 8.33
C GLU A 60 0.52 -17.53 8.50
N ALA A 61 0.44 -16.96 9.72
CA ALA A 61 1.09 -15.70 10.03
C ALA A 61 2.60 -15.79 9.81
N LEU A 62 3.19 -14.75 9.22
CA LEU A 62 4.63 -14.69 9.04
C LEU A 62 5.33 -14.48 10.37
N PRO A 63 6.46 -15.15 10.62
CA PRO A 63 7.39 -14.72 11.68
C PRO A 63 7.80 -13.26 11.46
N VAL A 64 8.05 -12.54 12.53
CA VAL A 64 8.38 -11.09 12.46
C VAL A 64 9.62 -10.85 11.60
N ASP A 65 10.66 -11.68 11.77
CA ASP A 65 11.89 -11.55 10.98
C ASP A 65 11.66 -11.78 9.48
N VAL A 66 10.76 -12.67 9.11
CA VAL A 66 10.39 -12.91 7.70
C VAL A 66 9.64 -11.72 7.13
N ALA A 67 8.68 -11.16 7.87
CA ALA A 67 7.95 -9.97 7.44
C ALA A 67 8.89 -8.78 7.23
N LEU A 68 9.81 -8.56 8.16
CA LEU A 68 10.79 -7.46 8.05
C LEU A 68 11.73 -7.65 6.86
N ARG A 69 12.24 -8.85 6.64
CA ARG A 69 13.10 -9.17 5.48
C ARG A 69 12.35 -9.01 4.15
N THR A 70 11.07 -9.33 4.14
CA THR A 70 10.23 -9.11 2.96
C THR A 70 10.15 -7.63 2.60
N VAL A 71 9.90 -6.79 3.60
CA VAL A 71 9.91 -5.32 3.41
C VAL A 71 11.29 -4.81 2.98
N ASP A 72 12.36 -5.32 3.59
CA ASP A 72 13.73 -4.97 3.22
C ASP A 72 13.99 -5.26 1.74
N ALA A 73 13.54 -6.41 1.24
CA ALA A 73 13.70 -6.79 -0.16
C ALA A 73 12.93 -5.85 -1.10
N TRP A 74 11.73 -5.42 -0.72
CA TRP A 74 10.99 -4.44 -1.51
C TRP A 74 11.69 -3.07 -1.54
N LEU A 75 12.14 -2.60 -0.38
CA LEU A 75 12.83 -1.31 -0.28
C LEU A 75 14.20 -1.30 -0.95
N ALA A 76 14.79 -2.47 -1.18
CA ALA A 76 16.05 -2.61 -1.91
C ALA A 76 15.89 -2.47 -3.43
N GLN A 77 14.67 -2.54 -3.98
CA GLN A 77 14.43 -2.36 -5.40
C GLN A 77 14.66 -0.90 -5.81
N ASP A 78 15.31 -0.70 -6.96
CA ASP A 78 15.72 0.64 -7.42
C ASP A 78 14.53 1.57 -7.69
N ASN A 79 13.38 1.02 -8.06
CA ASN A 79 12.18 1.79 -8.37
C ASN A 79 11.24 2.00 -7.19
N VAL A 80 11.59 1.52 -6.00
CA VAL A 80 10.76 1.66 -4.78
C VAL A 80 11.30 2.77 -3.90
N ARG A 81 10.40 3.60 -3.38
CA ARG A 81 10.70 4.68 -2.43
C ARG A 81 9.70 4.71 -1.30
N VAL A 82 10.18 5.02 -0.10
CA VAL A 82 9.29 5.38 1.01
C VAL A 82 8.74 6.78 0.75
N VAL A 83 7.44 6.91 0.78
CA VAL A 83 6.75 8.19 0.55
C VAL A 83 6.46 8.84 1.89
N ARG A 84 6.77 10.12 2.00
CA ARG A 84 6.57 10.92 3.20
C ARG A 84 5.55 12.02 2.98
N GLU A 85 4.86 12.37 4.05
CA GLU A 85 3.94 13.50 4.08
C GLU A 85 4.72 14.82 3.98
N ARG A 86 4.10 15.80 3.31
CA ARG A 86 4.57 17.18 3.32
C ARG A 86 3.96 17.95 4.48
N GLU A 87 4.49 19.16 4.74
CA GLU A 87 4.01 20.01 5.83
C GLU A 87 2.53 20.38 5.72
N ASP A 88 2.01 20.48 4.50
CA ASP A 88 0.61 20.77 4.22
C ASP A 88 -0.30 19.54 4.16
N HIS A 89 0.21 18.38 4.56
CA HIS A 89 -0.54 17.12 4.46
C HIS A 89 -1.85 17.15 5.25
N TRP A 90 -1.83 17.72 6.45
CA TRP A 90 -3.04 17.80 7.27
C TRP A 90 -4.14 18.60 6.59
N GLN A 91 -3.81 19.76 6.01
CA GLN A 91 -4.77 20.60 5.31
C GLN A 91 -5.35 19.88 4.08
N ARG A 92 -4.53 19.17 3.32
CA ARG A 92 -4.99 18.37 2.18
C ARG A 92 -5.87 17.21 2.61
N TYR A 93 -5.44 16.47 3.61
CA TYR A 93 -6.21 15.38 4.21
C TYR A 93 -7.58 15.86 4.70
N ARG A 94 -7.57 16.94 5.49
CA ARG A 94 -8.78 17.54 6.04
C ARG A 94 -9.76 17.97 4.93
N SER A 95 -9.26 18.61 3.88
CA SER A 95 -10.09 19.07 2.76
C SER A 95 -10.72 17.88 2.02
N LEU A 96 -9.96 16.84 1.74
CA LEU A 96 -10.47 15.64 1.07
C LEU A 96 -11.51 14.92 1.94
N LEU A 97 -11.28 14.82 3.23
CA LEU A 97 -12.20 14.18 4.14
C LEU A 97 -13.53 14.97 4.26
N MET A 98 -13.46 16.29 4.27
CA MET A 98 -14.64 17.15 4.26
C MET A 98 -15.46 17.00 2.98
N GLU A 99 -14.81 16.82 1.83
CA GLU A 99 -15.51 16.56 0.54
C GLU A 99 -16.25 15.22 0.56
N THR A 100 -15.68 14.19 1.17
CA THR A 100 -16.34 12.88 1.28
C THR A 100 -17.49 12.88 2.26
N GLY A 101 -17.51 13.82 3.22
CA GLY A 101 -18.54 13.96 4.25
C GLY A 101 -18.56 12.83 5.28
N THR A 102 -17.59 11.93 5.26
CA THR A 102 -17.51 10.78 6.16
C THR A 102 -16.06 10.41 6.42
N ALA A 103 -15.82 9.73 7.53
CA ALA A 103 -14.51 9.23 7.93
C ALA A 103 -14.58 7.71 8.16
N GLY A 104 -14.24 7.24 9.35
CA GLY A 104 -14.25 5.81 9.68
C GLY A 104 -13.28 5.02 8.82
N ASN A 105 -13.75 4.02 8.11
CA ASN A 105 -12.93 3.15 7.26
C ASN A 105 -12.26 3.88 6.09
N LEU A 106 -12.76 5.07 5.72
CA LEU A 106 -12.18 5.88 4.64
C LEU A 106 -10.98 6.73 5.11
N ALA A 107 -10.75 6.83 6.41
CA ALA A 107 -9.70 7.71 6.95
C ALA A 107 -8.31 7.38 6.38
N SER A 108 -7.95 6.10 6.29
CA SER A 108 -6.67 5.65 5.71
C SER A 108 -6.64 5.84 4.20
N ASP A 109 -7.74 5.58 3.50
CA ASP A 109 -7.81 5.76 2.05
C ASP A 109 -7.65 7.23 1.67
N VAL A 110 -8.25 8.14 2.43
CA VAL A 110 -8.09 9.59 2.23
C VAL A 110 -6.65 10.03 2.50
N HIS A 111 -5.99 9.45 3.48
CA HIS A 111 -4.56 9.69 3.73
C HIS A 111 -3.71 9.31 2.52
N LEU A 112 -3.92 8.11 1.95
CA LEU A 112 -3.21 7.66 0.75
C LEU A 112 -3.53 8.55 -0.46
N ALA A 113 -4.77 8.99 -0.60
CA ALA A 113 -5.18 9.93 -1.63
C ALA A 113 -4.44 11.27 -1.52
N ALA A 114 -4.32 11.80 -0.33
CA ALA A 114 -3.60 13.04 -0.07
C ALA A 114 -2.11 12.92 -0.40
N LEU A 115 -1.48 11.78 -0.06
CA LEU A 115 -0.10 11.49 -0.43
C LEU A 115 0.07 11.40 -1.95
N ALA A 116 -0.82 10.68 -2.61
CA ALA A 116 -0.78 10.52 -4.07
C ALA A 116 -0.90 11.88 -4.77
N PHE A 117 -1.80 12.73 -4.32
CA PHE A 117 -1.99 14.08 -4.85
C PHE A 117 -0.74 14.94 -4.66
N THR A 118 -0.14 14.91 -3.47
CA THR A 118 1.06 15.67 -3.13
C THR A 118 2.26 15.29 -4.01
N HIS A 119 2.38 14.01 -4.37
CA HIS A 119 3.51 13.48 -5.15
C HIS A 119 3.20 13.36 -6.63
N ASN A 120 2.10 13.96 -7.13
CA ASN A 120 1.61 13.79 -8.50
C ASN A 120 1.47 12.32 -8.90
N ALA A 121 1.17 11.48 -7.94
CA ALA A 121 0.95 10.06 -8.16
C ALA A 121 -0.54 9.80 -8.48
N PRO A 122 -0.84 8.73 -9.24
CA PRO A 122 -2.22 8.28 -9.35
C PRO A 122 -2.81 8.02 -7.97
N HIS A 123 -4.04 8.47 -7.76
CA HIS A 123 -4.77 8.13 -6.54
C HIS A 123 -4.90 6.61 -6.42
N PRO A 124 -4.72 6.01 -5.23
CA PRO A 124 -4.88 4.56 -5.07
C PRO A 124 -6.20 4.02 -5.60
N ALA A 125 -7.28 4.80 -5.52
CA ALA A 125 -8.58 4.45 -6.07
C ALA A 125 -8.76 4.78 -7.56
N CYS A 126 -7.90 5.63 -8.15
CA CYS A 126 -8.01 6.11 -9.51
C CYS A 126 -6.89 5.63 -10.43
N GLY A 127 -5.69 5.48 -9.91
CA GLY A 127 -4.52 5.04 -10.66
C GLY A 127 -4.20 3.57 -10.41
N PHE A 128 -4.69 3.08 -9.33
CA PHE A 128 -4.76 1.68 -9.01
C PHE A 128 -6.17 1.23 -9.36
N GLU A 129 -6.35 0.73 -10.57
CA GLU A 129 -7.49 -0.13 -10.82
C GLU A 129 -7.30 -1.32 -9.90
N ASP A 130 -7.94 -1.26 -8.73
CA ASP A 130 -7.91 -2.36 -7.81
C ASP A 130 -8.51 -3.58 -8.54
N PRO A 131 -7.66 -4.46 -9.11
CA PRO A 131 -8.16 -5.59 -9.88
C PRO A 131 -8.87 -6.60 -8.99
N TRP A 132 -8.87 -6.35 -7.67
CA TRP A 132 -9.50 -7.18 -6.66
C TRP A 132 -10.70 -6.53 -5.98
N SER A 133 -10.99 -5.25 -6.25
CA SER A 133 -12.21 -4.60 -5.75
C SER A 133 -13.42 -5.10 -6.52
N ARG A 134 -13.95 -6.19 -6.09
CA ARG A 134 -15.28 -6.67 -6.46
C ARG A 134 -15.93 -7.34 -5.29
#